data_121fcaf6af08e4c608b858c26d114f72
#
_entry.id   121fcaf6af08e4c608b858c26d114f72
#
_cell.length_a   1.000
_cell.length_b   1.000
_cell.length_c   1.000
_cell.angle_alpha   90.00
_cell.angle_beta   90.00
_cell.angle_gamma   90.00
#
_symmetry.space_group_name_H-M   'P 1'
#
loop_
_entity.id
_entity.type
_entity.pdbx_description
1 polymer ?
#
loop_
_entity_poly.entity_id
_entity_poly.type
_entity_poly.pdbx_seq_one_letter_code
_entity_poly.pdbx_strand_id
1 'polypeptide(L)'
;MASYQPPFAITNHMVKLVSEIAEKIGRLDRYQSLDTKPCLRRNNRIRSIHSSLAIEANSLSDELGKFDPFSIDELKRLRGVMTYLTVDESGQFRRGEEGVFDGGRCIFMAPPAMRVSALMDDLFSWMKQARKDVHPLILSSVFHYEFVFIHPFADGNGRMARLWQTSLLCEWNRVFQYMPIESRIHAFQSEYYEAISKCHNEGSANSFIVFMLEKISETLYLYLQQASSADAQVSEYVRRLLNAMESSFIPKAAKVICQDS
;
A
#
# COMPACT_ATOMS: atom_id res chain seq x y z
N MET A 1 25.14 -2.22 23.89
CA MET A 1 24.64 -0.96 23.33
C MET A 1 23.12 -1.08 23.22
N ALA A 2 22.35 -0.06 23.58
CA ALA A 2 20.91 -0.09 23.40
C ALA A 2 20.61 -0.23 21.89
N SER A 3 19.74 -1.17 21.54
CA SER A 3 19.26 -1.33 20.14
C SER A 3 18.48 -0.08 19.77
N TYR A 4 18.64 0.40 18.53
CA TYR A 4 17.82 1.50 17.98
C TYR A 4 16.33 1.15 18.08
N GLN A 5 15.55 2.11 18.53
CA GLN A 5 14.11 2.02 18.62
C GLN A 5 13.50 3.28 17.99
N PRO A 6 12.73 3.16 16.89
CA PRO A 6 11.97 4.29 16.38
C PRO A 6 11.03 4.88 17.44
N PRO A 7 10.84 6.19 17.48
CA PRO A 7 10.04 6.84 18.51
C PRO A 7 8.53 6.70 18.23
N PHE A 8 7.92 5.61 18.67
CA PHE A 8 6.47 5.42 18.64
C PHE A 8 5.97 4.64 19.84
N ALA A 9 4.69 4.77 20.13
CA ALA A 9 3.98 3.99 21.14
C ALA A 9 2.65 3.50 20.58
N ILE A 10 2.32 2.23 20.84
CA ILE A 10 1.04 1.66 20.44
C ILE A 10 -0.08 2.26 21.28
N THR A 11 -1.07 2.84 20.66
CA THR A 11 -2.24 3.45 21.32
C THR A 11 -3.49 2.59 21.14
N ASN A 12 -4.47 2.75 22.03
CA ASN A 12 -5.78 2.10 21.89
C ASN A 12 -6.46 2.44 20.54
N HIS A 13 -6.25 3.66 20.02
CA HIS A 13 -6.78 4.06 18.71
C HIS A 13 -6.13 3.26 17.58
N MET A 14 -4.82 3.07 17.59
CA MET A 14 -4.12 2.22 16.62
C MET A 14 -4.61 0.77 16.67
N VAL A 15 -4.79 0.21 17.88
CA VAL A 15 -5.33 -1.15 18.06
C VAL A 15 -6.73 -1.27 17.45
N LYS A 16 -7.59 -0.28 17.67
CA LYS A 16 -8.93 -0.23 17.05
C LYS A 16 -8.84 -0.22 15.52
N LEU A 17 -8.04 0.67 14.93
CA LEU A 17 -7.86 0.76 13.49
C LEU A 17 -7.29 -0.53 12.88
N VAL A 18 -6.31 -1.15 13.53
CA VAL A 18 -5.75 -2.44 13.10
C VAL A 18 -6.81 -3.53 13.09
N SER A 19 -7.65 -3.58 14.13
CA SER A 19 -8.76 -4.55 14.22
C SER A 19 -9.81 -4.33 13.13
N GLU A 20 -10.19 -3.08 12.86
CA GLU A 20 -11.12 -2.72 11.78
C GLU A 20 -10.57 -3.07 10.39
N ILE A 21 -9.27 -2.85 10.17
CA ILE A 21 -8.60 -3.22 8.92
C ILE A 21 -8.60 -4.75 8.75
N ALA A 22 -8.25 -5.50 9.79
CA ALA A 22 -8.25 -6.96 9.75
C ALA A 22 -9.65 -7.54 9.47
N GLU A 23 -10.69 -6.98 10.08
CA GLU A 23 -12.08 -7.35 9.78
C GLU A 23 -12.45 -7.08 8.31
N LYS A 24 -12.10 -5.90 7.78
CA LYS A 24 -12.36 -5.52 6.39
C LYS A 24 -11.66 -6.46 5.41
N ILE A 25 -10.40 -6.84 5.69
CA ILE A 25 -9.65 -7.81 4.89
C ILE A 25 -10.36 -9.17 4.91
N GLY A 26 -10.74 -9.68 6.10
CA GLY A 26 -11.47 -10.96 6.22
C GLY A 26 -12.83 -10.95 5.50
N ARG A 27 -13.47 -9.79 5.38
CA ARG A 27 -14.70 -9.64 4.57
C ARG A 27 -14.40 -9.68 3.08
N LEU A 28 -13.30 -9.04 2.62
CA LEU A 28 -12.87 -9.08 1.22
C LEU A 28 -12.51 -10.50 0.78
N ASP A 29 -11.83 -11.28 1.63
CA ASP A 29 -11.48 -12.67 1.34
C ASP A 29 -12.71 -13.57 1.08
N ARG A 30 -13.83 -13.30 1.76
CA ARG A 30 -15.09 -14.04 1.54
C ARG A 30 -15.68 -13.80 0.14
N TYR A 31 -15.47 -12.64 -0.44
CA TYR A 31 -15.96 -12.34 -1.79
C TYR A 31 -15.17 -13.07 -2.88
N GLN A 32 -14.09 -13.85 -2.56
CA GLN A 32 -13.25 -14.68 -3.44
C GLN A 32 -12.94 -14.07 -4.84
N SER A 33 -13.27 -12.79 -5.01
CA SER A 33 -13.42 -12.20 -6.34
C SER A 33 -12.21 -11.39 -6.80
N LEU A 34 -11.25 -11.14 -5.90
CA LEU A 34 -10.06 -10.35 -6.27
C LEU A 34 -9.16 -11.11 -7.25
N ASP A 35 -9.07 -12.44 -7.11
CA ASP A 35 -8.28 -13.28 -8.02
C ASP A 35 -9.01 -13.59 -9.33
N THR A 36 -10.34 -13.56 -9.34
CA THR A 36 -11.16 -13.94 -10.50
C THR A 36 -11.58 -12.77 -11.40
N LYS A 37 -11.37 -11.50 -11.00
CA LYS A 37 -11.77 -10.32 -11.81
C LYS A 37 -10.55 -9.61 -12.44
N PRO A 38 -10.13 -10.02 -13.67
CA PRO A 38 -8.97 -9.42 -14.37
C PRO A 38 -9.09 -7.91 -14.56
N CYS A 39 -10.33 -7.40 -14.70
CA CYS A 39 -10.59 -5.98 -14.90
C CYS A 39 -10.30 -5.13 -13.66
N LEU A 40 -10.62 -5.62 -12.45
CA LEU A 40 -10.29 -4.92 -11.20
C LEU A 40 -8.79 -4.92 -10.95
N ARG A 41 -8.11 -6.05 -11.19
CA ARG A 41 -6.65 -6.15 -11.17
C ARG A 41 -6.00 -5.13 -12.10
N ARG A 42 -6.42 -5.11 -13.36
CA ARG A 42 -5.86 -4.23 -14.39
C ARG A 42 -6.11 -2.76 -14.06
N ASN A 43 -7.34 -2.39 -13.68
CA ASN A 43 -7.69 -1.00 -13.37
C ASN A 43 -6.99 -0.50 -12.11
N ASN A 44 -6.86 -1.33 -11.08
CA ASN A 44 -6.18 -0.95 -9.84
C ASN A 44 -4.67 -0.87 -10.05
N ARG A 45 -4.09 -1.82 -10.79
CA ARG A 45 -2.70 -1.77 -11.22
C ARG A 45 -2.40 -0.53 -12.05
N ILE A 46 -3.27 -0.19 -13.02
CA ILE A 46 -3.15 1.02 -13.85
C ILE A 46 -3.28 2.28 -12.99
N ARG A 47 -4.19 2.35 -12.03
CA ARG A 47 -4.35 3.52 -11.15
C ARG A 47 -3.17 3.72 -10.22
N SER A 48 -2.61 2.67 -9.63
CA SER A 48 -1.38 2.74 -8.83
C SER A 48 -0.19 3.21 -9.68
N ILE A 49 -0.13 2.79 -10.94
CA ILE A 49 0.88 3.18 -11.91
C ILE A 49 0.74 4.66 -12.30
N HIS A 50 -0.46 5.13 -12.61
CA HIS A 50 -0.69 6.49 -13.10
C HIS A 50 -0.48 7.57 -12.02
N SER A 51 -0.64 7.26 -10.75
CA SER A 51 -0.55 8.26 -9.68
C SER A 51 0.88 8.60 -9.25
N SER A 52 1.84 7.74 -9.52
CA SER A 52 3.20 7.90 -8.98
C SER A 52 4.33 7.86 -10.01
N LEU A 53 4.16 7.13 -11.14
CA LEU A 53 5.27 6.80 -12.05
C LEU A 53 4.75 6.43 -13.45
N ALA A 54 4.32 7.38 -14.24
CA ALA A 54 3.65 7.10 -15.53
C ALA A 54 4.50 6.28 -16.55
N ILE A 55 5.81 6.17 -16.38
CA ILE A 55 6.71 5.48 -17.32
C ILE A 55 7.53 4.35 -16.65
N GLU A 56 7.94 4.52 -15.37
CA GLU A 56 8.86 3.60 -14.69
C GLU A 56 8.15 2.54 -13.82
N ALA A 57 6.86 2.71 -13.56
CA ALA A 57 6.09 1.88 -12.61
C ALA A 57 5.74 0.49 -13.12
N ASN A 58 5.77 0.25 -14.43
CA ASN A 58 5.46 -1.09 -14.95
C ASN A 58 6.49 -2.15 -14.50
N SER A 59 7.78 -1.78 -14.41
CA SER A 59 8.81 -2.70 -13.96
C SER A 59 8.80 -2.95 -12.46
N LEU A 60 8.48 -1.92 -11.66
CA LEU A 60 8.49 -1.99 -10.19
C LEU A 60 7.27 -2.71 -9.60
N SER A 61 6.09 -2.55 -10.22
CA SER A 61 4.91 -3.30 -9.79
C SER A 61 5.05 -4.81 -10.03
N ASP A 62 5.87 -5.20 -11.02
CA ASP A 62 6.18 -6.61 -11.28
C ASP A 62 7.22 -7.18 -10.30
N GLU A 63 7.96 -6.33 -9.61
CA GLU A 63 8.89 -6.72 -8.56
C GLU A 63 8.23 -6.92 -7.18
N LEU A 64 6.99 -6.39 -6.97
CA LEU A 64 6.27 -6.57 -5.71
C LEU A 64 6.12 -8.06 -5.38
N GLY A 65 6.60 -8.45 -4.20
CA GLY A 65 6.58 -9.84 -3.73
C GLY A 65 7.68 -10.76 -4.29
N LYS A 66 8.66 -10.19 -5.05
CA LYS A 66 9.80 -10.96 -5.58
C LYS A 66 11.12 -10.67 -4.88
N PHE A 67 11.13 -9.76 -3.93
CA PHE A 67 12.32 -9.38 -3.16
C PHE A 67 12.02 -9.42 -1.66
N ASP A 68 13.07 -9.54 -0.85
CA ASP A 68 12.96 -9.48 0.60
C ASP A 68 12.89 -8.03 1.08
N PRO A 69 11.73 -7.57 1.60
CA PRO A 69 11.58 -6.19 2.08
C PRO A 69 12.33 -5.92 3.40
N PHE A 70 12.99 -6.91 3.97
CA PHE A 70 13.89 -6.76 5.13
C PHE A 70 15.37 -6.69 4.74
N SER A 71 15.68 -6.62 3.42
CA SER A 71 17.03 -6.52 2.89
C SER A 71 17.37 -5.11 2.42
N ILE A 72 18.39 -4.51 3.02
CA ILE A 72 18.91 -3.19 2.60
C ILE A 72 19.58 -3.24 1.22
N ASP A 73 20.14 -4.38 0.84
CA ASP A 73 20.74 -4.57 -0.48
C ASP A 73 19.68 -4.59 -1.57
N GLU A 74 18.53 -5.20 -1.31
CA GLU A 74 17.37 -5.15 -2.20
C GLU A 74 16.84 -3.72 -2.36
N LEU A 75 16.82 -2.91 -1.29
CA LEU A 75 16.46 -1.51 -1.35
C LEU A 75 17.37 -0.74 -2.32
N LYS A 76 18.69 -0.92 -2.18
CA LYS A 76 19.68 -0.29 -3.05
C LYS A 76 19.57 -0.77 -4.49
N ARG A 77 19.37 -2.08 -4.70
CA ARG A 77 19.17 -2.68 -6.03
C ARG A 77 17.95 -2.07 -6.73
N LEU A 78 16.81 -2.04 -6.06
CA LEU A 78 15.57 -1.48 -6.62
C LEU A 78 15.68 0.03 -6.86
N ARG A 79 16.34 0.75 -5.97
CA ARG A 79 16.64 2.17 -6.20
C ARG A 79 17.50 2.36 -7.45
N GLY A 80 18.51 1.50 -7.67
CA GLY A 80 19.32 1.49 -8.88
C GLY A 80 18.50 1.31 -10.15
N VAL A 81 17.51 0.40 -10.13
CA VAL A 81 16.57 0.19 -11.24
C VAL A 81 15.70 1.43 -11.50
N MET A 82 15.18 2.05 -10.42
CA MET A 82 14.33 3.25 -10.52
C MET A 82 15.04 4.48 -11.09
N THR A 83 16.34 4.57 -10.93
CA THR A 83 17.13 5.76 -11.28
C THR A 83 18.17 5.49 -12.34
N TYR A 84 18.06 4.34 -12.99
CA TYR A 84 18.96 4.01 -14.10
C TYR A 84 18.92 5.11 -15.17
N LEU A 85 20.09 5.68 -15.48
CA LEU A 85 20.30 6.80 -16.39
C LEU A 85 19.73 8.18 -15.96
N THR A 86 19.18 8.32 -14.74
CA THR A 86 18.61 9.61 -14.31
C THR A 86 19.40 10.30 -13.20
N VAL A 87 20.21 9.57 -12.44
CA VAL A 87 20.99 10.10 -11.30
C VAL A 87 22.36 9.42 -11.23
N ASP A 88 23.41 10.19 -10.99
CA ASP A 88 24.79 9.70 -10.87
C ASP A 88 25.00 8.74 -9.68
N GLU A 89 24.23 8.90 -8.61
CA GLU A 89 24.27 8.08 -7.38
C GLU A 89 23.26 6.93 -7.40
N SER A 90 22.98 6.34 -8.56
CA SER A 90 22.01 5.25 -8.71
C SER A 90 22.34 4.08 -7.79
N GLY A 91 21.37 3.68 -6.93
CA GLY A 91 21.52 2.57 -6.00
C GLY A 91 22.43 2.84 -4.79
N GLN A 92 22.92 4.08 -4.60
CA GLN A 92 23.74 4.49 -3.46
C GLN A 92 23.01 5.49 -2.57
N PHE A 93 23.38 5.50 -1.30
CA PHE A 93 22.92 6.56 -0.41
C PHE A 93 23.59 7.88 -0.77
N ARG A 94 22.87 9.00 -0.54
CA ARG A 94 23.34 10.34 -0.81
C ARG A 94 24.64 10.67 -0.07
N ARG A 95 25.44 11.50 -0.69
CA ARG A 95 26.67 12.07 -0.12
C ARG A 95 26.49 13.54 0.25
N GLY A 96 25.50 14.19 -0.37
CA GLY A 96 25.16 15.59 -0.11
C GLY A 96 24.18 15.74 1.05
N GLU A 97 24.10 16.95 1.60
CA GLU A 97 23.06 17.34 2.56
C GLU A 97 21.76 17.58 1.80
N GLU A 98 20.65 17.15 2.40
CA GLU A 98 19.32 17.25 1.81
C GLU A 98 18.33 17.89 2.78
N GLY A 99 17.37 18.65 2.21
CA GLY A 99 16.30 19.29 2.97
C GLY A 99 15.06 19.48 2.12
N VAL A 100 13.93 19.62 2.78
CA VAL A 100 12.67 19.97 2.14
C VAL A 100 12.45 21.46 2.28
N PHE A 101 12.24 22.16 1.16
CA PHE A 101 12.08 23.61 1.09
C PHE A 101 10.69 23.96 0.51
N ASP A 102 10.08 25.01 1.07
CA ASP A 102 8.88 25.66 0.53
C ASP A 102 9.11 27.14 0.41
N GLY A 103 8.97 27.70 -0.81
CA GLY A 103 9.20 29.12 -1.07
C GLY A 103 10.57 29.65 -0.61
N GLY A 104 11.61 28.81 -0.61
CA GLY A 104 12.96 29.14 -0.13
C GLY A 104 13.17 29.01 1.39
N ARG A 105 12.13 28.68 2.16
CA ARG A 105 12.23 28.36 3.59
C ARG A 105 12.47 26.86 3.78
N CYS A 106 13.53 26.52 4.52
CA CYS A 106 13.75 25.13 4.92
C CYS A 106 12.66 24.71 5.92
N ILE A 107 11.84 23.73 5.54
CA ILE A 107 10.80 23.13 6.39
C ILE A 107 11.37 22.00 7.21
N PHE A 108 12.24 21.20 6.60
CA PHE A 108 12.86 20.05 7.22
C PHE A 108 14.28 19.88 6.68
N MET A 109 15.24 19.66 7.58
CA MET A 109 16.61 19.28 7.25
C MET A 109 16.80 17.81 7.61
N ALA A 110 17.12 17.01 6.61
CA ALA A 110 17.42 15.59 6.82
C ALA A 110 18.69 15.40 7.66
N PRO A 111 18.88 14.26 8.32
CA PRO A 111 20.10 13.95 9.05
C PRO A 111 21.35 14.11 8.16
N PRO A 112 22.52 14.47 8.73
CA PRO A 112 23.75 14.60 7.96
C PRO A 112 24.08 13.38 7.11
N ALA A 113 24.54 13.58 5.88
CA ALA A 113 24.80 12.51 4.91
C ALA A 113 25.70 11.40 5.47
N MET A 114 26.69 11.76 6.27
CA MET A 114 27.61 10.82 6.92
C MET A 114 26.91 9.84 7.88
N ARG A 115 25.72 10.16 8.38
CA ARG A 115 24.93 9.32 9.29
C ARG A 115 23.95 8.40 8.57
N VAL A 116 23.65 8.64 7.31
CA VAL A 116 22.60 7.94 6.57
C VAL A 116 22.80 6.43 6.56
N SER A 117 24.01 5.95 6.28
CA SER A 117 24.28 4.50 6.26
C SER A 117 23.96 3.85 7.60
N ALA A 118 24.47 4.42 8.69
CA ALA A 118 24.24 3.88 10.04
C ALA A 118 22.74 3.92 10.42
N LEU A 119 22.04 5.02 10.10
CA LEU A 119 20.59 5.12 10.39
C LEU A 119 19.77 4.10 9.58
N MET A 120 20.16 3.84 8.34
CA MET A 120 19.49 2.82 7.53
C MET A 120 19.78 1.41 8.02
N ASP A 121 21.02 1.11 8.43
CA ASP A 121 21.39 -0.17 9.04
C ASP A 121 20.61 -0.41 10.33
N ASP A 122 20.48 0.62 11.16
CA ASP A 122 19.71 0.60 12.40
C ASP A 122 18.22 0.35 12.13
N LEU A 123 17.63 1.05 11.16
CA LEU A 123 16.22 0.90 10.76
C LEU A 123 15.93 -0.52 10.27
N PHE A 124 16.78 -1.08 9.39
CA PHE A 124 16.59 -2.43 8.89
C PHE A 124 16.83 -3.50 9.97
N SER A 125 17.78 -3.26 10.87
CA SER A 125 18.02 -4.13 12.02
C SER A 125 16.82 -4.15 12.97
N TRP A 126 16.25 -2.97 13.25
CA TRP A 126 15.02 -2.86 14.02
C TRP A 126 13.86 -3.61 13.34
N MET A 127 13.62 -3.41 12.05
CA MET A 127 12.55 -4.08 11.32
C MET A 127 12.64 -5.61 11.41
N LYS A 128 13.85 -6.17 11.24
CA LYS A 128 14.08 -7.62 11.35
C LYS A 128 13.73 -8.18 12.73
N GLN A 129 13.94 -7.41 13.78
CA GLN A 129 13.58 -7.80 15.16
C GLN A 129 12.08 -7.58 15.40
N ALA A 130 11.58 -6.39 15.06
CA ALA A 130 10.21 -5.95 15.32
C ALA A 130 9.14 -6.75 14.58
N ARG A 131 9.47 -7.38 13.42
CA ARG A 131 8.50 -8.16 12.64
C ARG A 131 7.84 -9.31 13.41
N LYS A 132 8.39 -9.71 14.57
CA LYS A 132 7.85 -10.76 15.42
C LYS A 132 6.79 -10.26 16.39
N ASP A 133 6.89 -8.99 16.78
CA ASP A 133 6.12 -8.44 17.90
C ASP A 133 5.27 -7.23 17.49
N VAL A 134 5.64 -6.54 16.39
CA VAL A 134 4.92 -5.36 15.89
C VAL A 134 4.07 -5.76 14.71
N HIS A 135 2.78 -5.40 14.75
CA HIS A 135 1.85 -5.70 13.68
C HIS A 135 2.31 -5.07 12.34
N PRO A 136 2.25 -5.78 11.19
CA PRO A 136 2.76 -5.32 9.90
C PRO A 136 2.21 -3.97 9.44
N LEU A 137 0.95 -3.63 9.74
CA LEU A 137 0.36 -2.32 9.47
C LEU A 137 1.10 -1.19 10.20
N ILE A 138 1.49 -1.42 11.45
CA ILE A 138 2.25 -0.45 12.26
C ILE A 138 3.70 -0.42 11.79
N LEU A 139 4.34 -1.58 11.67
CA LEU A 139 5.74 -1.70 11.25
C LEU A 139 5.99 -1.01 9.91
N SER A 140 5.14 -1.24 8.93
CA SER A 140 5.27 -0.62 7.60
C SER A 140 5.09 0.90 7.63
N SER A 141 4.20 1.40 8.49
CA SER A 141 3.99 2.84 8.69
C SER A 141 5.16 3.50 9.41
N VAL A 142 5.73 2.86 10.42
CA VAL A 142 6.97 3.31 11.09
C VAL A 142 8.12 3.35 10.11
N PHE A 143 8.32 2.28 9.33
CA PHE A 143 9.35 2.26 8.30
C PHE A 143 9.20 3.42 7.32
N HIS A 144 8.00 3.66 6.82
CA HIS A 144 7.73 4.74 5.87
C HIS A 144 8.14 6.11 6.45
N TYR A 145 7.71 6.40 7.68
CA TYR A 145 8.04 7.66 8.33
C TYR A 145 9.54 7.81 8.55
N GLU A 146 10.20 6.80 9.15
CA GLU A 146 11.64 6.82 9.40
C GLU A 146 12.46 6.96 8.11
N PHE A 147 12.04 6.27 7.06
CA PHE A 147 12.68 6.34 5.75
C PHE A 147 12.61 7.76 5.16
N VAL A 148 11.43 8.40 5.23
CA VAL A 148 11.24 9.78 4.77
C VAL A 148 12.04 10.76 5.65
N PHE A 149 12.12 10.50 6.96
CA PHE A 149 12.92 11.28 7.89
C PHE A 149 14.44 11.16 7.60
N ILE A 150 14.95 9.96 7.41
CA ILE A 150 16.37 9.72 7.09
C ILE A 150 16.73 10.33 5.72
N HIS A 151 15.78 10.28 4.77
CA HIS A 151 15.94 10.79 3.41
C HIS A 151 17.18 10.25 2.72
N PRO A 152 17.30 8.91 2.56
CA PRO A 152 18.59 8.28 2.28
C PRO A 152 19.13 8.52 0.86
N PHE A 153 18.31 8.96 -0.08
CA PHE A 153 18.72 9.18 -1.48
C PHE A 153 18.61 10.65 -1.88
N ALA A 154 19.35 11.06 -2.91
CA ALA A 154 19.29 12.42 -3.44
C ALA A 154 17.93 12.75 -4.09
N ASP A 155 17.18 11.77 -4.60
CA ASP A 155 15.82 11.93 -5.14
C ASP A 155 15.00 10.65 -4.93
N GLY A 156 13.67 10.74 -5.10
CA GLY A 156 12.75 9.60 -5.13
C GLY A 156 12.51 8.93 -3.78
N ASN A 157 12.87 9.56 -2.66
CA ASN A 157 12.65 8.99 -1.33
C ASN A 157 11.17 8.70 -1.05
N GLY A 158 10.27 9.60 -1.42
CA GLY A 158 8.83 9.39 -1.25
C GLY A 158 8.29 8.20 -2.07
N ARG A 159 8.75 8.05 -3.32
CA ARG A 159 8.39 6.91 -4.18
C ARG A 159 8.87 5.59 -3.57
N MET A 160 10.11 5.58 -3.11
CA MET A 160 10.71 4.40 -2.49
C MET A 160 10.05 4.03 -1.17
N ALA A 161 9.72 5.01 -0.32
CA ALA A 161 9.00 4.80 0.93
C ALA A 161 7.64 4.13 0.70
N ARG A 162 6.86 4.61 -0.28
CA ARG A 162 5.56 4.04 -0.64
C ARG A 162 5.66 2.63 -1.20
N LEU A 163 6.60 2.40 -2.13
CA LEU A 163 6.86 1.08 -2.67
C LEU A 163 7.22 0.09 -1.56
N TRP A 164 8.11 0.49 -0.67
CA TRP A 164 8.59 -0.37 0.41
C TRP A 164 7.50 -0.69 1.41
N GLN A 165 6.70 0.31 1.79
CA GLN A 165 5.53 0.10 2.64
C GLN A 165 4.56 -0.90 2.01
N THR A 166 4.24 -0.74 0.73
CA THR A 166 3.37 -1.66 0.00
C THR A 166 3.96 -3.07 0.01
N SER A 167 5.27 -3.23 -0.20
CA SER A 167 5.93 -4.53 -0.18
C SER A 167 5.87 -5.21 1.18
N LEU A 168 6.10 -4.47 2.27
CA LEU A 168 5.95 -4.97 3.64
C LEU A 168 4.50 -5.43 3.92
N LEU A 169 3.52 -4.69 3.43
CA LEU A 169 2.12 -5.06 3.57
C LEU A 169 1.75 -6.28 2.71
N CYS A 170 2.32 -6.40 1.50
CA CYS A 170 2.11 -7.56 0.63
C CYS A 170 2.69 -8.87 1.22
N GLU A 171 3.80 -8.78 1.94
CA GLU A 171 4.38 -9.90 2.67
C GLU A 171 3.41 -10.44 3.73
N TRP A 172 2.66 -9.55 4.36
CA TRP A 172 1.63 -9.92 5.34
C TRP A 172 0.33 -10.38 4.69
N ASN A 173 -0.19 -9.64 3.71
CA ASN A 173 -1.44 -9.99 3.04
C ASN A 173 -1.47 -9.54 1.58
N ARG A 174 -1.73 -10.49 0.67
CA ARG A 174 -1.74 -10.26 -0.78
C ARG A 174 -2.77 -9.24 -1.26
N VAL A 175 -3.80 -8.90 -0.48
CA VAL A 175 -4.78 -7.88 -0.84
C VAL A 175 -4.12 -6.54 -1.16
N PHE A 176 -3.00 -6.24 -0.52
CA PHE A 176 -2.26 -4.99 -0.71
C PHE A 176 -1.58 -4.88 -2.09
N GLN A 177 -1.41 -5.98 -2.84
CA GLN A 177 -0.96 -5.93 -4.25
C GLN A 177 -1.99 -5.22 -5.16
N TYR A 178 -3.25 -5.18 -4.73
CA TYR A 178 -4.36 -4.63 -5.51
C TYR A 178 -4.86 -3.30 -4.97
N MET A 179 -4.29 -2.82 -3.87
CA MET A 179 -4.71 -1.58 -3.23
C MET A 179 -3.87 -0.39 -3.70
N PRO A 180 -4.48 0.65 -4.27
CA PRO A 180 -3.77 1.85 -4.71
C PRO A 180 -3.49 2.80 -3.52
N ILE A 181 -2.69 2.36 -2.54
CA ILE A 181 -2.30 3.18 -1.37
C ILE A 181 -1.63 4.46 -1.84
N GLU A 182 -0.80 4.39 -2.86
CA GLU A 182 -0.12 5.55 -3.46
C GLU A 182 -1.10 6.59 -4.00
N SER A 183 -2.14 6.16 -4.71
CA SER A 183 -3.19 7.06 -5.21
C SER A 183 -3.93 7.76 -4.07
N ARG A 184 -4.14 7.05 -2.95
CA ARG A 184 -4.76 7.63 -1.75
C ARG A 184 -3.85 8.65 -1.09
N ILE A 185 -2.57 8.34 -0.90
CA ILE A 185 -1.59 9.31 -0.37
C ILE A 185 -1.53 10.55 -1.25
N HIS A 186 -1.52 10.39 -2.59
CA HIS A 186 -1.53 11.50 -3.52
C HIS A 186 -2.79 12.36 -3.39
N ALA A 187 -3.96 11.74 -3.27
CA ALA A 187 -5.23 12.45 -3.11
C ALA A 187 -5.32 13.24 -1.78
N PHE A 188 -4.57 12.83 -0.76
CA PHE A 188 -4.51 13.44 0.57
C PHE A 188 -3.11 13.97 0.88
N GLN A 189 -2.45 14.54 -0.13
CA GLN A 189 -1.06 14.97 -0.04
C GLN A 189 -0.82 16.02 1.07
N SER A 190 -1.76 16.96 1.25
CA SER A 190 -1.65 17.96 2.31
C SER A 190 -1.68 17.34 3.70
N GLU A 191 -2.62 16.42 3.95
CA GLU A 191 -2.74 15.68 5.22
C GLU A 191 -1.50 14.79 5.48
N TYR A 192 -0.95 14.21 4.41
CA TYR A 192 0.28 13.41 4.48
C TYR A 192 1.47 14.26 4.98
N TYR A 193 1.68 15.44 4.39
CA TYR A 193 2.76 16.34 4.84
C TYR A 193 2.51 16.92 6.22
N GLU A 194 1.26 17.20 6.57
CA GLU A 194 0.88 17.66 7.91
C GLU A 194 1.20 16.59 8.96
N ALA A 195 0.86 15.31 8.69
CA ALA A 195 1.16 14.20 9.58
C ALA A 195 2.68 14.04 9.80
N ILE A 196 3.49 14.16 8.73
CA ILE A 196 4.96 14.13 8.82
C ILE A 196 5.47 15.31 9.66
N SER A 197 5.02 16.52 9.37
CA SER A 197 5.44 17.73 10.10
C SER A 197 5.10 17.66 11.58
N LYS A 198 3.93 17.12 11.90
CA LYS A 198 3.50 16.89 13.27
C LYS A 198 4.41 15.89 13.98
N CYS A 199 4.77 14.81 13.33
CA CYS A 199 5.71 13.83 13.87
C CYS A 199 7.10 14.43 14.16
N HIS A 200 7.61 15.29 13.25
CA HIS A 200 8.87 16.00 13.47
C HIS A 200 8.82 16.90 14.70
N ASN A 201 7.71 17.61 14.91
CA ASN A 201 7.54 18.51 16.08
C ASN A 201 7.36 17.73 17.38
N GLU A 202 6.68 16.61 17.35
CA GLU A 202 6.40 15.75 18.52
C GLU A 202 7.55 14.80 18.87
N GLY A 203 8.49 14.58 17.94
CA GLY A 203 9.54 13.55 18.09
C GLY A 203 8.96 12.15 18.16
N SER A 204 7.83 11.89 17.50
CA SER A 204 7.12 10.61 17.54
C SER A 204 6.44 10.30 16.20
N ALA A 205 6.52 9.05 15.74
CA ALA A 205 5.87 8.59 14.52
C ALA A 205 4.34 8.38 14.66
N ASN A 206 3.77 8.58 15.83
CA ASN A 206 2.38 8.20 16.12
C ASN A 206 1.35 8.84 15.21
N SER A 207 1.47 10.15 14.94
CA SER A 207 0.53 10.88 14.08
C SER A 207 0.55 10.35 12.65
N PHE A 208 1.72 9.99 12.13
CA PHE A 208 1.85 9.39 10.80
C PHE A 208 1.30 7.96 10.74
N ILE A 209 1.55 7.14 11.77
CA ILE A 209 0.99 5.79 11.87
C ILE A 209 -0.53 5.84 11.82
N VAL A 210 -1.16 6.71 12.61
CA VAL A 210 -2.62 6.89 12.63
C VAL A 210 -3.13 7.30 11.26
N PHE A 211 -2.53 8.32 10.64
CA PHE A 211 -2.87 8.76 9.29
C PHE A 211 -2.85 7.59 8.28
N MET A 212 -1.78 6.79 8.27
CA MET A 212 -1.66 5.66 7.35
C MET A 212 -2.71 4.59 7.60
N LEU A 213 -2.98 4.24 8.86
CA LEU A 213 -4.01 3.27 9.22
C LEU A 213 -5.41 3.74 8.79
N GLU A 214 -5.73 5.01 8.98
CA GLU A 214 -7.00 5.60 8.53
C GLU A 214 -7.14 5.51 7.01
N LYS A 215 -6.12 5.91 6.24
CA LYS A 215 -6.15 5.86 4.77
C LYS A 215 -6.24 4.44 4.23
N ILE A 216 -5.59 3.47 4.87
CA ILE A 216 -5.73 2.04 4.55
C ILE A 216 -7.16 1.57 4.85
N SER A 217 -7.70 1.91 6.01
CA SER A 217 -9.06 1.55 6.45
C SER A 217 -10.13 2.10 5.50
N GLU A 218 -10.02 3.38 5.11
CA GLU A 218 -10.89 4.03 4.13
C GLU A 218 -10.81 3.36 2.76
N THR A 219 -9.61 3.03 2.30
CA THR A 219 -9.40 2.37 1.01
C THR A 219 -10.07 0.99 0.98
N LEU A 220 -9.88 0.18 2.02
CA LEU A 220 -10.55 -1.12 2.15
C LEU A 220 -12.07 -1.00 2.17
N TYR A 221 -12.61 0.01 2.84
CA TYR A 221 -14.04 0.27 2.85
C TYR A 221 -14.60 0.52 1.44
N LEU A 222 -13.92 1.36 0.65
CA LEU A 222 -14.32 1.62 -0.73
C LEU A 222 -14.28 0.35 -1.60
N TYR A 223 -13.28 -0.51 -1.39
CA TYR A 223 -13.18 -1.80 -2.08
C TYR A 223 -14.32 -2.74 -1.70
N LEU A 224 -14.69 -2.81 -0.43
CA LEU A 224 -15.83 -3.61 0.03
C LEU A 224 -17.13 -3.13 -0.60
N GLN A 225 -17.36 -1.82 -0.69
CA GLN A 225 -18.53 -1.27 -1.37
C GLN A 225 -18.57 -1.64 -2.85
N GLN A 226 -17.44 -1.55 -3.55
CA GLN A 226 -17.36 -1.94 -4.96
C GLN A 226 -17.57 -3.45 -5.17
N ALA A 227 -17.03 -4.29 -4.29
CA ALA A 227 -17.22 -5.73 -4.34
C ALA A 227 -18.69 -6.11 -4.12
N SER A 228 -19.33 -5.54 -3.10
CA SER A 228 -20.74 -5.80 -2.83
C SER A 228 -21.68 -5.33 -3.95
N SER A 229 -21.41 -4.19 -4.57
CA SER A 229 -22.19 -3.69 -5.72
C SER A 229 -22.04 -4.59 -6.94
N ALA A 230 -20.80 -5.06 -7.20
CA ALA A 230 -20.55 -5.97 -8.32
C ALA A 230 -21.22 -7.33 -8.14
N ASP A 231 -21.22 -7.88 -6.91
CA ASP A 231 -21.90 -9.13 -6.60
C ASP A 231 -23.43 -9.00 -6.70
N ALA A 232 -23.98 -7.86 -6.29
CA ALA A 232 -25.40 -7.55 -6.46
C ALA A 232 -25.80 -7.50 -7.95
N GLN A 233 -24.98 -6.89 -8.81
CA GLN A 233 -25.23 -6.85 -10.25
C GLN A 233 -25.12 -8.23 -10.90
N VAL A 234 -24.12 -9.04 -10.51
CA VAL A 234 -23.97 -10.41 -11.02
C VAL A 234 -25.14 -11.28 -10.57
N SER A 235 -25.56 -11.19 -9.31
CA SER A 235 -26.73 -11.91 -8.78
C SER A 235 -28.00 -11.54 -9.51
N GLU A 236 -28.25 -10.25 -9.79
CA GLU A 236 -29.40 -9.78 -10.55
C GLU A 236 -29.33 -10.26 -12.02
N TYR A 237 -28.18 -10.24 -12.67
CA TYR A 237 -28.01 -10.75 -14.01
C TYR A 237 -28.25 -12.25 -14.09
N VAL A 238 -27.71 -13.03 -13.13
CA VAL A 238 -27.95 -14.48 -13.05
C VAL A 238 -29.42 -14.79 -12.81
N ARG A 239 -30.11 -14.04 -11.92
CA ARG A 239 -31.53 -14.18 -11.67
C ARG A 239 -32.36 -13.90 -12.94
N ARG A 240 -32.02 -12.84 -13.69
CA ARG A 240 -32.68 -12.55 -14.99
C ARG A 240 -32.45 -13.64 -16.01
N LEU A 241 -31.23 -14.20 -16.07
CA LEU A 241 -30.90 -15.32 -16.93
C LEU A 241 -31.70 -16.58 -16.57
N LEU A 242 -31.75 -16.93 -15.30
CA LEU A 242 -32.52 -18.08 -14.82
C LEU A 242 -34.03 -17.90 -15.12
N ASN A 243 -34.60 -16.74 -14.85
CA ASN A 243 -35.98 -16.44 -15.19
C ASN A 243 -36.25 -16.50 -16.71
N ALA A 244 -35.33 -16.04 -17.54
CA ALA A 244 -35.40 -16.13 -19.00
C ALA A 244 -35.30 -17.60 -19.48
N MET A 245 -34.46 -18.40 -18.84
CA MET A 245 -34.34 -19.84 -19.11
C MET A 245 -35.58 -20.59 -18.69
N GLU A 246 -36.13 -20.34 -17.49
CA GLU A 246 -37.39 -20.92 -17.04
C GLU A 246 -38.57 -20.56 -17.94
N SER A 247 -38.64 -19.30 -18.41
CA SER A 247 -39.70 -18.86 -19.36
C SER A 247 -39.51 -19.44 -20.77
N SER A 248 -38.30 -19.83 -21.15
CA SER A 248 -38.00 -20.47 -22.44
C SER A 248 -38.09 -22.00 -22.40
N PHE A 249 -38.03 -22.59 -21.21
CA PHE A 249 -38.20 -24.04 -20.97
C PHE A 249 -39.64 -24.41 -20.61
N ILE A 250 -40.58 -23.95 -21.39
CA ILE A 250 -41.90 -24.64 -21.44
C ILE A 250 -41.69 -25.82 -22.41
N PRO A 251 -41.65 -27.06 -21.95
CA PRO A 251 -41.43 -28.20 -22.84
C PRO A 251 -42.56 -28.21 -23.88
N LYS A 252 -42.22 -28.11 -25.16
CA LYS A 252 -43.15 -28.38 -26.28
C LYS A 252 -43.79 -29.77 -26.13
N ALA A 253 -43.24 -30.67 -25.33
CA ALA A 253 -43.80 -31.98 -25.00
C ALA A 253 -45.07 -31.97 -24.15
N ALA A 254 -45.31 -30.93 -23.33
CA ALA A 254 -46.51 -30.85 -22.53
C ALA A 254 -47.76 -30.41 -23.32
N LYS A 255 -47.57 -29.86 -24.54
CA LYS A 255 -48.70 -29.43 -25.41
C LYS A 255 -49.26 -30.52 -26.29
N VAL A 256 -48.57 -31.65 -26.43
CA VAL A 256 -49.01 -32.78 -27.29
C VAL A 256 -49.85 -33.79 -26.51
N ILE A 257 -49.80 -33.83 -25.17
CA ILE A 257 -50.53 -34.84 -24.37
C ILE A 257 -51.93 -34.35 -23.99
N CYS A 258 -52.30 -33.09 -24.14
CA CYS A 258 -53.58 -32.54 -23.78
C CYS A 258 -54.56 -32.34 -24.99
N GLN A 259 -54.21 -32.83 -26.19
CA GLN A 259 -55.08 -32.73 -27.37
C GLN A 259 -55.73 -34.06 -27.83
N ASP A 260 -55.42 -35.16 -27.15
CA ASP A 260 -56.02 -36.49 -27.45
C ASP A 260 -56.65 -37.10 -26.18
N SER A 261 -57.56 -36.36 -25.53
CA SER A 261 -58.48 -36.93 -24.54
C SER A 261 -59.82 -36.26 -24.61
#